data_eb0290d85dec8211cb8271dc8ea10ab6
#
_entry.id   eb0290d85dec8211cb8271dc8ea10ab6
#
_cell.length_a   1.000
_cell.length_b   1.000
_cell.length_c   1.000
_cell.angle_alpha   90.00
_cell.angle_beta   90.00
_cell.angle_gamma   90.00
#
_symmetry.space_group_name_H-M   'P 1'
#
loop_
_entity.id
_entity.type
_entity.pdbx_description
1 polymer ?
#
loop_
_entity_poly.entity_id
_entity_poly.type
_entity_poly.pdbx_seq_one_letter_code
_entity_poly.pdbx_strand_id
1 'polypeptide(L)'
;MVYYVKIGIGSQYGLAKYLFDFVYDRQIRNLRGSGKMLVFSLNRMSLPADQVLHKLEERGIRINHYAEKYISHPRFSAGQPGEITAAVVSLEELGLENGASLEELFRHIQGTPFRPCPPDTGFFLRLAWTDQPQSGNSILTGTHRSPDQAVTIRSEILVQDDAFPKGLYLRKVDGELWLRGYVCDPAYHFPGETLFAFETHRT
;
A
#
# COMPACT_ATOMS: atom_id res chain seq x y z
N MET A 1 -12.38 -19.80 -7.83
CA MET A 1 -11.54 -20.11 -8.98
C MET A 1 -10.19 -19.42 -8.71
N VAL A 2 -9.16 -20.20 -8.42
CA VAL A 2 -7.85 -19.66 -8.02
C VAL A 2 -7.00 -19.59 -9.29
N TYR A 3 -6.58 -18.38 -9.67
CA TYR A 3 -5.63 -18.19 -10.77
C TYR A 3 -4.23 -18.05 -10.21
N TYR A 4 -3.37 -19.03 -10.49
CA TYR A 4 -1.94 -18.92 -10.23
C TYR A 4 -1.27 -18.31 -11.45
N VAL A 5 -0.70 -17.13 -11.30
CA VAL A 5 0.22 -16.58 -12.32
C VAL A 5 1.64 -16.87 -11.85
N LYS A 6 2.21 -17.95 -12.35
CA LYS A 6 3.62 -18.29 -12.15
C LYS A 6 4.43 -17.67 -13.30
N ILE A 7 5.14 -16.60 -13.02
CA ILE A 7 6.08 -16.03 -14.00
C ILE A 7 7.38 -16.81 -13.88
N GLY A 8 7.63 -17.69 -14.87
CA GLY A 8 8.87 -18.44 -14.98
C GLY A 8 10.00 -17.54 -15.47
N ILE A 9 11.13 -17.55 -14.78
CA ILE A 9 12.36 -16.86 -15.17
C ILE A 9 13.30 -17.91 -15.77
N GLY A 10 13.64 -17.71 -17.06
CA GLY A 10 14.66 -18.48 -17.75
C GLY A 10 16.06 -18.15 -17.22
N SER A 11 16.83 -19.21 -16.93
CA SER A 11 18.23 -19.17 -16.53
C SER A 11 19.13 -18.80 -17.70
N GLN A 12 20.05 -17.85 -17.53
CA GLN A 12 21.50 -18.01 -17.84
C GLN A 12 22.31 -16.73 -17.56
N TYR A 13 23.52 -16.98 -17.06
CA TYR A 13 24.74 -16.17 -16.86
C TYR A 13 24.98 -15.56 -15.47
N GLY A 14 26.05 -16.14 -14.90
CA GLY A 14 26.59 -15.90 -13.59
C GLY A 14 27.16 -14.51 -13.37
N LEU A 15 27.09 -14.17 -12.16
CA LEU A 15 27.79 -13.30 -11.23
C LEU A 15 26.74 -12.86 -10.22
N ALA A 16 27.05 -12.93 -8.93
CA ALA A 16 26.12 -12.80 -7.84
C ALA A 16 25.35 -11.46 -7.84
N LYS A 17 24.38 -11.34 -8.73
CA LYS A 17 23.29 -10.40 -8.64
C LYS A 17 22.36 -11.01 -7.60
N TYR A 18 22.30 -10.47 -6.41
CA TYR A 18 21.21 -10.76 -5.48
C TYR A 18 19.91 -10.36 -6.17
N LEU A 19 19.37 -11.27 -6.96
CA LEU A 19 18.02 -11.23 -7.48
C LEU A 19 17.13 -11.42 -6.25
N PHE A 20 16.73 -10.30 -5.65
CA PHE A 20 15.60 -10.29 -4.74
C PHE A 20 14.34 -10.53 -5.57
N ASP A 21 14.08 -11.80 -5.84
CA ASP A 21 12.78 -12.21 -6.34
C ASP A 21 11.78 -11.96 -5.22
N PHE A 22 11.08 -10.83 -5.30
CA PHE A 22 9.94 -10.58 -4.45
C PHE A 22 8.87 -11.61 -4.83
N VAL A 23 8.87 -12.73 -4.13
CA VAL A 23 7.79 -13.71 -4.25
C VAL A 23 6.55 -13.06 -3.64
N TYR A 24 5.60 -12.73 -4.48
CA TYR A 24 4.28 -12.32 -4.03
C TYR A 24 3.22 -13.23 -4.65
N ASP A 25 2.22 -13.53 -3.87
CA ASP A 25 0.99 -14.17 -4.32
C ASP A 25 -0.15 -13.16 -4.19
N ARG A 26 -0.99 -13.08 -5.22
CA ARG A 26 -2.18 -12.23 -5.23
C ARG A 26 -3.43 -13.09 -5.34
N GLN A 27 -4.35 -12.92 -4.41
CA GLN A 27 -5.61 -13.64 -4.37
C GLN A 27 -6.78 -12.67 -4.30
N ILE A 28 -7.91 -13.06 -4.88
CA ILE A 28 -9.20 -12.40 -4.66
C ILE A 28 -9.96 -13.25 -3.66
N ARG A 29 -10.34 -12.65 -2.53
CA ARG A 29 -11.13 -13.30 -1.48
C ARG A 29 -12.47 -12.59 -1.32
N ASN A 30 -13.49 -13.35 -0.94
CA ASN A 30 -14.77 -12.77 -0.56
C ASN A 30 -14.74 -12.37 0.91
N LEU A 31 -15.23 -11.16 1.21
CA LEU A 31 -15.57 -10.77 2.58
C LEU A 31 -16.88 -11.47 2.99
N ARG A 32 -17.13 -11.54 4.30
CA ARG A 32 -18.45 -11.95 4.80
C ARG A 32 -19.48 -10.95 4.29
N GLY A 33 -20.29 -11.36 3.33
CA GLY A 33 -21.18 -10.52 2.54
C GLY A 33 -20.88 -10.61 1.05
N SER A 34 -21.20 -9.56 0.29
CA SER A 34 -20.98 -9.50 -1.17
C SER A 34 -19.66 -8.84 -1.57
N GLY A 35 -18.88 -8.33 -0.61
CA GLY A 35 -17.65 -7.58 -0.86
C GLY A 35 -16.50 -8.46 -1.35
N LYS A 36 -15.61 -7.86 -2.13
CA LYS A 36 -14.39 -8.49 -2.64
C LYS A 36 -13.18 -7.74 -2.11
N MET A 37 -12.15 -8.46 -1.71
CA MET A 37 -10.86 -7.87 -1.37
C MET A 37 -9.74 -8.49 -2.19
N LEU A 38 -8.74 -7.68 -2.54
CA LEU A 38 -7.50 -8.18 -3.10
C LEU A 38 -6.54 -8.49 -1.95
N VAL A 39 -5.92 -9.65 -1.99
CA VAL A 39 -4.99 -10.11 -0.93
C VAL A 39 -3.63 -10.35 -1.56
N PHE A 40 -2.60 -9.79 -0.95
CA PHE A 40 -1.21 -9.93 -1.37
C PHE A 40 -0.39 -10.54 -0.23
N SER A 41 0.35 -11.61 -0.53
CA SER A 41 1.41 -12.10 0.36
C SER A 41 2.71 -11.38 0.00
N LEU A 42 3.28 -10.63 0.92
CA LEU A 42 4.46 -9.79 0.73
C LEU A 42 5.59 -10.27 1.62
N ASN A 43 6.74 -10.55 1.02
CA ASN A 43 7.96 -10.86 1.77
C ASN A 43 8.72 -9.55 2.04
N ARG A 44 8.72 -9.12 3.29
CA ARG A 44 9.38 -7.88 3.75
C ARG A 44 10.82 -8.19 4.18
N MET A 45 11.69 -7.26 3.85
CA MET A 45 13.08 -7.24 4.29
C MET A 45 13.37 -5.90 4.97
N SER A 46 14.26 -5.88 5.94
CA SER A 46 14.76 -4.62 6.50
C SER A 46 15.72 -3.99 5.50
N LEU A 47 15.31 -2.88 4.88
CA LEU A 47 16.12 -2.14 3.92
C LEU A 47 16.36 -0.72 4.44
N PRO A 48 17.60 -0.21 4.38
CA PRO A 48 17.87 1.20 4.59
C PRO A 48 17.09 2.09 3.60
N ALA A 49 16.78 3.32 4.00
CA ALA A 49 15.96 4.24 3.21
C ALA A 49 16.55 4.52 1.81
N ASP A 50 17.87 4.67 1.71
CA ASP A 50 18.59 4.87 0.44
C ASP A 50 18.42 3.69 -0.52
N GLN A 51 18.44 2.46 -0.01
CA GLN A 51 18.19 1.27 -0.83
C GLN A 51 16.72 1.17 -1.26
N VAL A 52 15.77 1.60 -0.42
CA VAL A 52 14.36 1.67 -0.78
C VAL A 52 14.16 2.68 -1.92
N LEU A 53 14.71 3.88 -1.79
CA LEU A 53 14.61 4.94 -2.81
C LEU A 53 15.26 4.51 -4.13
N HIS A 54 16.47 3.97 -4.07
CA HIS A 54 17.17 3.44 -5.25
C HIS A 54 16.37 2.35 -5.96
N LYS A 55 15.75 1.44 -5.19
CA LYS A 55 14.96 0.37 -5.77
C LYS A 55 13.67 0.85 -6.45
N LEU A 56 13.03 1.89 -5.92
CA LEU A 56 11.89 2.55 -6.58
C LEU A 56 12.33 3.18 -7.92
N GLU A 57 13.46 3.87 -7.92
CA GLU A 57 14.03 4.47 -9.13
C GLU A 57 14.38 3.41 -10.19
N GLU A 58 15.10 2.34 -9.81
CA GLU A 58 15.42 1.21 -10.71
C GLU A 58 14.18 0.59 -11.37
N ARG A 59 13.04 0.62 -10.71
CA ARG A 59 11.77 0.09 -11.20
C ARG A 59 10.92 1.13 -11.93
N GLY A 60 11.43 2.36 -12.12
CA GLY A 60 10.70 3.46 -12.74
C GLY A 60 9.47 3.90 -11.94
N ILE A 61 9.45 3.64 -10.64
CA ILE A 61 8.35 4.04 -9.75
C ILE A 61 8.58 5.47 -9.30
N ARG A 62 7.61 6.35 -9.58
CA ARG A 62 7.63 7.76 -9.18
C ARG A 62 7.27 7.92 -7.71
N ILE A 63 7.90 8.91 -7.07
CA ILE A 63 7.57 9.32 -5.69
C ILE A 63 7.35 10.83 -5.62
N ASN A 64 6.66 11.30 -4.58
CA ASN A 64 6.60 12.72 -4.24
C ASN A 64 7.47 13.00 -3.00
N HIS A 65 7.73 14.26 -2.70
CA HIS A 65 8.56 14.66 -1.55
C HIS A 65 8.01 14.15 -0.20
N TYR A 66 6.70 13.96 -0.06
CA TYR A 66 6.10 13.38 1.14
C TYR A 66 6.44 11.90 1.30
N ALA A 67 6.50 11.14 0.19
CA ALA A 67 6.94 9.75 0.24
C ALA A 67 8.42 9.65 0.60
N GLU A 68 9.26 10.51 0.02
CA GLU A 68 10.69 10.57 0.35
C GLU A 68 10.90 10.90 1.84
N LYS A 69 10.19 11.93 2.37
CA LYS A 69 10.23 12.29 3.78
C LYS A 69 9.78 11.14 4.70
N TYR A 70 8.73 10.40 4.31
CA TYR A 70 8.21 9.26 5.06
C TYR A 70 9.18 8.08 5.08
N ILE A 71 9.75 7.73 3.91
CA ILE A 71 10.71 6.63 3.73
C ILE A 71 12.02 6.92 4.49
N SER A 72 12.47 8.18 4.51
CA SER A 72 13.68 8.60 5.21
C SER A 72 13.55 8.61 6.74
N HIS A 73 12.34 8.41 7.29
CA HIS A 73 12.16 8.40 8.74
C HIS A 73 12.69 7.09 9.35
N PRO A 74 13.43 7.13 10.49
CA PRO A 74 14.05 5.92 11.09
C PRO A 74 13.08 4.78 11.41
N ARG A 75 11.81 5.11 11.74
CA ARG A 75 10.77 4.12 12.02
C ARG A 75 10.15 3.48 10.76
N PHE A 76 10.50 3.93 9.57
CA PHE A 76 9.97 3.36 8.33
C PHE A 76 10.36 1.89 8.16
N SER A 77 11.62 1.56 8.35
CA SER A 77 12.18 0.21 8.18
C SER A 77 12.49 -0.50 9.51
N ALA A 78 11.94 -0.01 10.63
CA ALA A 78 12.21 -0.57 11.95
C ALA A 78 11.50 -1.91 12.21
N GLY A 79 10.61 -2.35 11.31
CA GLY A 79 9.88 -3.60 11.43
C GLY A 79 10.78 -4.82 11.19
N GLN A 80 10.42 -5.94 11.82
CA GLN A 80 11.11 -7.21 11.60
C GLN A 80 10.87 -7.70 10.17
N PRO A 81 11.90 -8.27 9.51
CA PRO A 81 11.71 -8.98 8.25
C PRO A 81 10.71 -10.12 8.42
N GLY A 82 9.99 -10.44 7.38
CA GLY A 82 9.05 -11.57 7.40
C GLY A 82 7.94 -11.42 6.37
N GLU A 83 7.09 -12.42 6.31
CA GLU A 83 5.92 -12.42 5.43
C GLU A 83 4.75 -11.72 6.11
N ILE A 84 4.10 -10.82 5.38
CA ILE A 84 2.82 -10.23 5.77
C ILE A 84 1.77 -10.47 4.70
N THR A 85 0.52 -10.48 5.11
CA THR A 85 -0.62 -10.52 4.19
C THR A 85 -1.29 -9.14 4.19
N ALA A 86 -1.24 -8.44 3.06
CA ALA A 86 -1.91 -7.17 2.86
C ALA A 86 -3.24 -7.39 2.13
N ALA A 87 -4.33 -6.90 2.71
CA ALA A 87 -5.67 -6.94 2.13
C ALA A 87 -6.08 -5.54 1.69
N VAL A 88 -6.50 -5.39 0.43
CA VAL A 88 -7.01 -4.14 -0.15
C VAL A 88 -8.52 -4.24 -0.26
N VAL A 89 -9.22 -3.29 0.34
CA VAL A 89 -10.67 -3.27 0.48
C VAL A 89 -11.17 -1.82 0.53
N SER A 90 -12.38 -1.52 0.03
CA SER A 90 -12.99 -0.21 0.20
C SER A 90 -13.59 -0.02 1.58
N LEU A 91 -13.83 1.23 1.99
CA LEU A 91 -14.50 1.51 3.26
C LEU A 91 -15.94 1.00 3.25
N GLU A 92 -16.64 1.12 2.11
CA GLU A 92 -18.01 0.58 1.97
C GLU A 92 -18.06 -0.94 2.12
N GLU A 93 -17.08 -1.68 1.60
CA GLU A 93 -16.95 -3.13 1.77
C GLU A 93 -16.62 -3.52 3.23
N LEU A 94 -16.10 -2.58 4.02
CA LEU A 94 -15.94 -2.74 5.46
C LEU A 94 -17.21 -2.40 6.25
N GLY A 95 -18.28 -1.91 5.59
CA GLY A 95 -19.52 -1.45 6.26
C GLY A 95 -19.48 0.04 6.63
N LEU A 96 -18.54 0.80 6.09
CA LEU A 96 -18.41 2.25 6.25
C LEU A 96 -18.85 2.95 4.95
N GLU A 97 -20.09 2.74 4.54
CA GLU A 97 -20.67 3.24 3.28
C GLU A 97 -20.64 4.76 3.16
N ASN A 98 -20.82 5.47 4.28
CA ASN A 98 -20.71 6.92 4.31
C ASN A 98 -19.26 7.43 4.40
N GLY A 99 -18.29 6.52 4.39
CA GLY A 99 -16.89 6.84 4.58
C GLY A 99 -16.49 6.93 6.07
N ALA A 100 -15.25 7.36 6.33
CA ALA A 100 -14.73 7.51 7.70
C ALA A 100 -13.49 8.41 7.75
N SER A 101 -13.25 9.03 8.89
CA SER A 101 -11.94 9.59 9.25
C SER A 101 -10.94 8.47 9.59
N LEU A 102 -9.64 8.78 9.65
CA LEU A 102 -8.64 7.79 10.06
C LEU A 102 -8.89 7.25 11.47
N GLU A 103 -9.40 8.10 12.38
CA GLU A 103 -9.71 7.69 13.74
C GLU A 103 -10.91 6.74 13.81
N GLU A 104 -11.99 7.06 13.07
CA GLU A 104 -13.17 6.20 12.97
C GLU A 104 -12.82 4.86 12.35
N LEU A 105 -12.02 4.87 11.28
CA LEU A 105 -11.54 3.65 10.64
C LEU A 105 -10.70 2.81 11.62
N PHE A 106 -9.80 3.45 12.40
CA PHE A 106 -9.01 2.75 13.41
C PHE A 106 -9.90 2.07 14.47
N ARG A 107 -10.93 2.77 14.95
CA ARG A 107 -11.90 2.19 15.92
C ARG A 107 -12.71 1.06 15.28
N HIS A 108 -13.13 1.23 14.02
CA HIS A 108 -13.94 0.25 13.31
C HIS A 108 -13.22 -1.09 13.08
N ILE A 109 -11.92 -1.06 12.77
CA ILE A 109 -11.16 -2.30 12.53
C ILE A 109 -10.79 -3.05 13.82
N GLN A 110 -10.98 -2.44 15.00
CA GLN A 110 -10.76 -3.14 16.27
C GLN A 110 -11.73 -4.32 16.40
N GLY A 111 -11.22 -5.48 16.74
CA GLY A 111 -12.01 -6.73 16.83
C GLY A 111 -12.30 -7.41 15.49
N THR A 112 -11.83 -6.82 14.38
CA THR A 112 -11.82 -7.46 13.06
C THR A 112 -10.48 -8.17 12.81
N PRO A 113 -10.33 -8.96 11.73
CA PRO A 113 -9.03 -9.52 11.36
C PRO A 113 -8.05 -8.51 10.78
N PHE A 114 -8.47 -7.25 10.55
CA PHE A 114 -7.63 -6.21 9.99
C PHE A 114 -6.81 -5.46 11.04
N ARG A 115 -5.59 -5.12 10.69
CA ARG A 115 -4.65 -4.36 11.53
C ARG A 115 -3.95 -3.29 10.70
N PRO A 116 -3.42 -2.22 11.33
CA PRO A 116 -2.52 -1.31 10.64
C PRO A 116 -1.33 -2.06 10.04
N CYS A 117 -0.99 -1.73 8.79
CA CYS A 117 0.19 -2.25 8.14
C CYS A 117 1.48 -1.71 8.79
N PRO A 118 2.58 -2.45 8.75
CA PRO A 118 3.91 -1.88 8.94
C PRO A 118 4.17 -0.72 7.98
N PRO A 119 4.96 0.30 8.38
CA PRO A 119 5.16 1.51 7.57
C PRO A 119 5.70 1.27 6.16
N ASP A 120 6.56 0.26 6.00
CA ASP A 120 7.21 -0.12 4.74
C ASP A 120 6.32 -0.96 3.81
N THR A 121 5.12 -1.36 4.25
CA THR A 121 4.19 -2.18 3.45
C THR A 121 3.89 -1.55 2.08
N GLY A 122 3.74 -0.23 2.02
CA GLY A 122 3.46 0.47 0.77
C GLY A 122 4.55 0.28 -0.28
N PHE A 123 5.82 0.22 0.13
CA PHE A 123 6.94 -0.07 -0.75
C PHE A 123 6.83 -1.49 -1.33
N PHE A 124 6.69 -2.51 -0.49
CA PHE A 124 6.60 -3.89 -0.96
C PHE A 124 5.35 -4.15 -1.79
N LEU A 125 4.20 -3.57 -1.41
CA LEU A 125 2.97 -3.66 -2.19
C LEU A 125 3.12 -2.97 -3.55
N ARG A 126 3.79 -1.81 -3.63
CA ARG A 126 4.04 -1.12 -4.89
C ARG A 126 4.91 -1.93 -5.83
N LEU A 127 5.94 -2.61 -5.32
CA LEU A 127 6.78 -3.50 -6.12
C LEU A 127 6.01 -4.74 -6.63
N ALA A 128 5.11 -5.26 -5.81
CA ALA A 128 4.30 -6.44 -6.12
C ALA A 128 3.16 -6.15 -7.10
N TRP A 129 2.56 -4.97 -7.05
CA TRP A 129 1.35 -4.63 -7.80
C TRP A 129 1.62 -3.67 -8.96
N THR A 130 2.14 -4.19 -10.06
CA THR A 130 2.48 -3.41 -11.26
C THR A 130 1.30 -3.18 -12.21
N ASP A 131 0.28 -4.04 -12.13
CA ASP A 131 -0.93 -4.00 -12.95
C ASP A 131 -2.12 -3.29 -12.27
N GLN A 132 -1.84 -2.43 -11.27
CA GLN A 132 -2.88 -1.60 -10.63
C GLN A 132 -3.69 -0.85 -11.69
N PRO A 133 -5.03 -0.79 -11.55
CA PRO A 133 -5.88 -0.03 -12.46
C PRO A 133 -5.45 1.43 -12.58
N GLN A 134 -5.61 1.99 -13.78
CA GLN A 134 -5.33 3.40 -14.07
C GLN A 134 -6.29 4.29 -13.28
N SER A 135 -5.75 5.31 -12.62
CA SER A 135 -6.56 6.34 -11.98
C SER A 135 -7.18 7.27 -13.02
N GLY A 136 -8.48 7.47 -12.95
CA GLY A 136 -9.21 8.39 -13.84
C GLY A 136 -9.05 9.85 -13.50
N ASN A 137 -8.56 10.17 -12.29
CA ASN A 137 -8.44 11.55 -11.82
C ASN A 137 -7.08 12.16 -12.18
N SER A 138 -7.10 13.39 -12.69
CA SER A 138 -5.90 14.20 -12.80
C SER A 138 -5.31 14.51 -11.42
N ILE A 139 -3.99 14.56 -11.32
CA ILE A 139 -3.27 15.01 -10.12
C ILE A 139 -3.62 16.47 -9.78
N LEU A 140 -4.04 17.24 -10.76
CA LEU A 140 -4.25 18.69 -10.69
C LEU A 140 -5.67 19.11 -10.29
N THR A 141 -6.56 18.18 -9.95
CA THR A 141 -7.98 18.52 -9.69
C THR A 141 -8.21 19.36 -8.45
N GLY A 142 -7.19 19.67 -7.65
CA GLY A 142 -7.28 20.63 -6.52
C GLY A 142 -8.36 20.29 -5.46
N THR A 143 -9.12 19.25 -5.68
CA THR A 143 -10.09 18.76 -4.72
C THR A 143 -9.36 17.91 -3.68
N HIS A 144 -9.62 18.16 -2.42
CA HIS A 144 -9.10 17.38 -1.27
C HIS A 144 -9.67 15.96 -1.23
N ARG A 145 -9.91 15.35 -2.39
CA ARG A 145 -10.49 14.01 -2.51
C ARG A 145 -9.40 12.98 -2.81
N SER A 146 -9.52 11.81 -2.20
CA SER A 146 -8.69 10.64 -2.57
C SER A 146 -8.84 10.35 -4.06
N PRO A 147 -7.74 10.21 -4.82
CA PRO A 147 -7.82 9.89 -6.24
C PRO A 147 -8.47 8.51 -6.45
N ASP A 148 -9.29 8.39 -7.51
CA ASP A 148 -9.90 7.11 -7.88
C ASP A 148 -8.84 6.03 -8.08
N GLN A 149 -9.14 4.79 -7.69
CA GLN A 149 -8.24 3.65 -7.77
C GLN A 149 -6.91 3.81 -7.01
N ALA A 150 -6.73 4.90 -6.24
CA ALA A 150 -5.63 5.00 -5.32
C ALA A 150 -5.86 4.09 -4.12
N VAL A 151 -4.79 3.48 -3.60
CA VAL A 151 -4.86 2.60 -2.44
C VAL A 151 -4.04 3.19 -1.31
N THR A 152 -4.70 3.63 -0.26
CA THR A 152 -4.07 4.19 0.93
C THR A 152 -3.60 3.07 1.85
N ILE A 153 -2.33 3.09 2.22
CA ILE A 153 -1.79 2.12 3.18
C ILE A 153 -2.18 2.59 4.59
N ARG A 154 -3.01 1.81 5.26
CA ARG A 154 -3.35 2.08 6.65
C ARG A 154 -2.21 1.58 7.55
N SER A 155 -1.23 2.44 7.77
CA SER A 155 -0.10 2.16 8.68
C SER A 155 -0.21 2.94 9.98
N GLU A 156 0.61 2.58 10.95
CA GLU A 156 0.77 3.40 12.15
C GLU A 156 1.33 4.78 11.76
N ILE A 157 0.88 5.82 12.49
CA ILE A 157 1.39 7.18 12.30
C ILE A 157 2.80 7.25 12.90
N LEU A 158 3.79 7.61 12.07
CA LEU A 158 5.18 7.71 12.51
C LEU A 158 5.43 8.92 13.42
N VAL A 159 4.79 10.05 13.11
CA VAL A 159 4.97 11.32 13.82
C VAL A 159 3.61 11.99 14.00
N GLN A 160 3.34 12.50 15.19
CA GLN A 160 2.09 13.20 15.55
C GLN A 160 2.12 14.69 15.14
N ASP A 161 2.77 15.03 14.05
CA ASP A 161 2.82 16.37 13.46
C ASP A 161 1.98 16.38 12.18
N ASP A 162 1.04 17.30 12.05
CA ASP A 162 0.13 17.38 10.89
C ASP A 162 0.85 17.76 9.60
N ALA A 163 2.01 18.40 9.68
CA ALA A 163 2.89 18.66 8.54
C ALA A 163 3.75 17.44 8.14
N PHE A 164 3.73 16.38 8.94
CA PHE A 164 4.42 15.13 8.60
C PHE A 164 3.47 14.17 7.88
N PRO A 165 3.95 13.43 6.86
CA PRO A 165 3.12 12.46 6.13
C PRO A 165 2.47 11.43 7.08
N LYS A 166 1.16 11.21 6.93
CA LYS A 166 0.41 10.24 7.73
C LYS A 166 0.60 8.80 7.23
N GLY A 167 1.11 8.62 6.00
CA GLY A 167 1.35 7.32 5.39
C GLY A 167 1.63 7.42 3.90
N LEU A 168 1.59 6.26 3.25
CA LEU A 168 1.79 6.11 1.82
C LEU A 168 0.50 5.71 1.12
N TYR A 169 0.42 6.01 -0.18
CA TYR A 169 -0.60 5.46 -1.06
C TYR A 169 -0.03 5.11 -2.44
N LEU A 170 -0.62 4.11 -3.06
CA LEU A 170 -0.29 3.64 -4.39
C LEU A 170 -1.25 4.26 -5.40
N ARG A 171 -0.72 4.66 -6.55
CA ARG A 171 -1.50 5.16 -7.68
C ARG A 171 -0.83 4.80 -9.01
N LYS A 172 -1.64 4.62 -10.06
CA LYS A 172 -1.16 4.55 -11.44
C LYS A 172 -1.80 5.69 -12.22
N VAL A 173 -0.99 6.52 -12.88
CA VAL A 173 -1.41 7.70 -13.64
C VAL A 173 -0.63 7.75 -14.94
N ASP A 174 -1.31 7.89 -16.07
CA ASP A 174 -0.71 7.99 -17.39
C ASP A 174 0.30 6.86 -17.69
N GLY A 175 -0.02 5.66 -17.22
CA GLY A 175 0.83 4.48 -17.34
C GLY A 175 1.95 4.39 -16.31
N GLU A 176 2.26 5.47 -15.60
CA GLU A 176 3.32 5.52 -14.59
C GLU A 176 2.83 5.02 -13.22
N LEU A 177 3.67 4.23 -12.55
CA LEU A 177 3.45 3.74 -11.20
C LEU A 177 3.97 4.75 -10.19
N TRP A 178 3.14 5.06 -9.18
CA TRP A 178 3.46 5.99 -8.12
C TRP A 178 3.36 5.35 -6.75
N LEU A 179 4.32 5.67 -5.90
CA LEU A 179 4.23 5.54 -4.45
C LEU A 179 4.32 6.95 -3.86
N ARG A 180 3.25 7.42 -3.24
CA ARG A 180 3.15 8.80 -2.77
C ARG A 180 2.88 8.84 -1.28
N GLY A 181 3.49 9.82 -0.61
CA GLY A 181 3.12 10.17 0.76
C GLY A 181 1.97 11.17 0.76
N TYR A 182 1.18 11.18 1.81
CA TYR A 182 0.07 12.12 2.00
C TYR A 182 0.09 12.74 3.39
N VAL A 183 -0.36 13.98 3.45
CA VAL A 183 -0.77 14.66 4.66
C VAL A 183 -2.29 14.80 4.63
N CYS A 184 -2.93 14.70 5.76
CA CYS A 184 -4.36 14.97 5.88
C CYS A 184 -4.66 15.58 7.26
N ASP A 185 -5.68 16.40 7.29
CA ASP A 185 -6.29 16.88 8.53
C ASP A 185 -6.84 15.67 9.30
N PRO A 186 -6.72 15.61 10.64
CA PRO A 186 -7.35 14.58 11.45
C PRO A 186 -8.85 14.44 11.24
N ALA A 187 -9.53 15.55 10.91
CA ALA A 187 -10.95 15.59 10.60
C ALA A 187 -11.30 15.21 9.14
N TYR A 188 -10.28 14.94 8.28
CA TYR A 188 -10.55 14.55 6.90
C TYR A 188 -11.31 13.24 6.83
N HIS A 189 -12.45 13.28 6.16
CA HIS A 189 -13.36 12.15 6.00
C HIS A 189 -13.17 11.53 4.62
N PHE A 190 -12.64 10.30 4.58
CA PHE A 190 -12.45 9.53 3.35
C PHE A 190 -13.80 9.01 2.87
N PRO A 191 -14.16 9.18 1.58
CA PRO A 191 -15.39 8.62 1.00
C PRO A 191 -15.44 7.08 1.09
N GLY A 192 -16.63 6.50 1.05
CA GLY A 192 -16.84 5.05 1.19
C GLY A 192 -16.14 4.21 0.14
N GLU A 193 -16.01 4.72 -1.08
CA GLU A 193 -15.31 4.06 -2.19
C GLU A 193 -13.78 4.06 -2.07
N THR A 194 -13.22 4.77 -1.06
CA THR A 194 -11.77 4.84 -0.87
C THR A 194 -11.20 3.48 -0.52
N LEU A 195 -10.18 3.06 -1.27
CA LEU A 195 -9.47 1.81 -1.04
C LEU A 195 -8.37 1.97 0.02
N PHE A 196 -8.38 1.04 0.97
CA PHE A 196 -7.34 0.95 1.99
C PHE A 196 -6.66 -0.43 1.95
N ALA A 197 -5.36 -0.46 2.23
CA ALA A 197 -4.63 -1.68 2.50
C ALA A 197 -4.44 -1.83 4.02
N PHE A 198 -4.75 -3.01 4.52
CA PHE A 198 -4.57 -3.44 5.91
C PHE A 198 -3.72 -4.69 5.97
N GLU A 199 -3.00 -4.89 7.06
CA GLU A 199 -2.47 -6.20 7.39
C GLU A 199 -3.62 -7.11 7.86
N THR A 200 -3.59 -8.37 7.42
CA THR A 200 -4.54 -9.40 7.88
C THR A 200 -3.81 -10.71 8.14
N HIS A 201 -4.38 -11.55 9.00
CA HIS A 201 -3.82 -12.88 9.22
C HIS A 201 -4.09 -13.78 8.01
N ARG A 202 -3.12 -14.63 7.72
CA ARG A 202 -3.30 -15.75 6.79
C ARG A 202 -4.31 -16.72 7.45
N THR A 203 -5.52 -16.82 6.91
CA THR A 203 -6.50 -17.86 7.28
C THR A 203 -6.30 -19.08 6.41
#